data_3e1c704114e8c9d94b79c94939023a83
#
_entry.id   3e1c704114e8c9d94b79c94939023a83
#
_cell.length_a   1.000
_cell.length_b   1.000
_cell.length_c   1.000
_cell.angle_alpha   90.00
_cell.angle_beta   90.00
_cell.angle_gamma   90.00
#
_symmetry.space_group_name_H-M   'P 1'
#
loop_
_entity.id
_entity.type
_entity.pdbx_description
1 polymer ?
#
loop_
_entity_poly.entity_id
_entity_poly.type
_entity_poly.pdbx_seq_one_letter_code
_entity_poly.pdbx_strand_id
1 'polypeptide(L)'
;TIFEELLVENLEEQEKLDGLKGEKERLLDRIRTQAKLHEKAATEMEAAAEKLTATLLGLKEEEKRIDQGFLYDKGSHPPPVAGRVIARFNEETTNLLGISSISKGIAIDAPIGSTVKAVDEGVVQYSGYLRGYGNTVIVNHGHQYYSITSRMERLLVEKGQRVDRGTEIGIMGETATLLTP
;
A
#
# COMPACT_ATOMS: atom_id res chain seq x y z
N THR A 1 42.82 -28.44 -41.92
CA THR A 1 42.33 -29.88 -41.89
C THR A 1 41.02 -29.94 -41.14
N ILE A 2 40.14 -30.90 -41.51
CA ILE A 2 38.85 -31.12 -40.87
C ILE A 2 38.93 -31.16 -39.32
N PHE A 3 40.06 -31.63 -38.79
CA PHE A 3 40.31 -31.69 -37.35
C PHE A 3 40.52 -30.30 -36.71
N GLU A 4 41.12 -29.39 -37.38
CA GLU A 4 41.33 -28.01 -36.91
C GLU A 4 40.03 -27.20 -36.93
N GLU A 5 39.18 -27.42 -37.94
CA GLU A 5 37.84 -26.81 -38.01
C GLU A 5 36.93 -27.30 -36.85
N LEU A 6 36.92 -28.60 -36.56
CA LEU A 6 36.22 -29.18 -35.42
C LEU A 6 36.73 -28.70 -34.08
N LEU A 7 38.02 -28.41 -33.96
CA LEU A 7 38.61 -27.89 -32.72
C LEU A 7 38.21 -26.43 -32.48
N VAL A 8 38.14 -25.62 -33.52
CA VAL A 8 37.69 -24.25 -33.47
C VAL A 8 36.22 -24.18 -33.14
N GLU A 9 35.39 -24.97 -33.78
CA GLU A 9 33.94 -25.04 -33.49
C GLU A 9 33.65 -25.46 -32.05
N ASN A 10 34.38 -26.44 -31.50
CA ASN A 10 34.27 -26.83 -30.09
C ASN A 10 34.68 -25.73 -29.11
N LEU A 11 35.71 -24.97 -29.44
CA LEU A 11 36.16 -23.83 -28.61
C LEU A 11 35.11 -22.70 -28.61
N GLU A 12 34.52 -22.37 -29.76
CA GLU A 12 33.47 -21.35 -29.87
C GLU A 12 32.18 -21.81 -29.11
N GLU A 13 31.84 -23.10 -29.20
CA GLU A 13 30.68 -23.63 -28.46
C GLU A 13 30.92 -23.62 -26.95
N GLN A 14 32.14 -23.90 -26.51
CA GLN A 14 32.54 -23.85 -25.11
C GLN A 14 32.50 -22.41 -24.55
N GLU A 15 33.02 -21.42 -25.28
CA GLU A 15 32.93 -20.01 -24.93
C GLU A 15 31.48 -19.53 -24.84
N LYS A 16 30.63 -19.95 -25.77
CA LYS A 16 29.20 -19.64 -25.77
C LYS A 16 28.47 -20.26 -24.56
N LEU A 17 28.80 -21.49 -24.22
CA LEU A 17 28.28 -22.17 -23.05
C LEU A 17 28.69 -21.49 -21.74
N ASP A 18 29.93 -21.06 -21.62
CA ASP A 18 30.43 -20.34 -20.44
C ASP A 18 29.82 -18.93 -20.33
N GLY A 19 29.60 -18.25 -21.45
CA GLY A 19 28.85 -17.00 -21.51
C GLY A 19 27.41 -17.18 -21.01
N LEU A 20 26.69 -18.19 -21.50
CA LEU A 20 25.33 -18.51 -21.07
C LEU A 20 25.22 -18.92 -19.59
N LYS A 21 26.22 -19.65 -19.08
CA LYS A 21 26.29 -19.97 -17.64
C LYS A 21 26.43 -18.70 -16.80
N GLY A 22 27.32 -17.78 -17.21
CA GLY A 22 27.51 -16.52 -16.50
C GLY A 22 26.27 -15.63 -16.50
N GLU A 23 25.54 -15.58 -17.61
CA GLU A 23 24.25 -14.87 -17.67
C GLU A 23 23.17 -15.52 -16.76
N LYS A 24 23.08 -16.84 -16.77
CA LYS A 24 22.18 -17.59 -15.91
C LYS A 24 22.48 -17.36 -14.44
N GLU A 25 23.73 -17.36 -14.02
CA GLU A 25 24.14 -17.08 -12.64
C GLU A 25 23.75 -15.66 -12.22
N ARG A 26 24.01 -14.66 -13.07
CA ARG A 26 23.62 -13.27 -12.82
C ARG A 26 22.09 -13.12 -12.71
N LEU A 27 21.33 -13.83 -13.54
CA LEU A 27 19.89 -13.81 -13.50
C LEU A 27 19.36 -14.46 -12.20
N LEU A 28 19.94 -15.58 -11.81
CA LEU A 28 19.61 -16.26 -10.56
C LEU A 28 19.90 -15.38 -9.33
N ASP A 29 21.02 -14.66 -9.32
CA ASP A 29 21.35 -13.73 -8.24
C ASP A 29 20.38 -12.55 -8.17
N ARG A 30 19.96 -12.01 -9.32
CA ARG A 30 18.91 -10.99 -9.37
C ARG A 30 17.60 -11.50 -8.80
N ILE A 31 17.16 -12.68 -9.24
CA ILE A 31 15.91 -13.30 -8.75
C ILE A 31 15.98 -13.54 -7.24
N ARG A 32 17.10 -14.06 -6.71
CA ARG A 32 17.28 -14.28 -5.28
C ARG A 32 17.27 -12.98 -4.49
N THR A 33 17.91 -11.94 -5.01
CA THR A 33 17.92 -10.61 -4.37
C THR A 33 16.53 -10.01 -4.35
N GLN A 34 15.80 -10.09 -5.47
CA GLN A 34 14.41 -9.64 -5.55
C GLN A 34 13.51 -10.45 -4.61
N ALA A 35 13.61 -11.77 -4.58
CA ALA A 35 12.84 -12.61 -3.68
C ALA A 35 13.04 -12.23 -2.20
N LYS A 36 14.30 -11.99 -1.77
CA LYS A 36 14.60 -11.50 -0.42
C LYS A 36 13.99 -10.13 -0.12
N LEU A 37 14.03 -9.22 -1.10
CA LEU A 37 13.40 -7.89 -0.96
C LEU A 37 11.88 -8.01 -0.82
N HIS A 38 11.26 -8.92 -1.58
CA HIS A 38 9.82 -9.14 -1.50
C HIS A 38 9.41 -9.80 -0.18
N GLU A 39 10.14 -10.79 0.28
CA GLU A 39 9.92 -11.42 1.57
C GLU A 39 10.03 -10.39 2.70
N LYS A 40 11.06 -9.56 2.66
CA LYS A 40 11.23 -8.47 3.63
C LYS A 40 10.10 -7.45 3.55
N ALA A 41 9.67 -7.07 2.37
CA ALA A 41 8.54 -6.15 2.19
C ALA A 41 7.23 -6.76 2.70
N ALA A 42 6.97 -8.04 2.45
CA ALA A 42 5.80 -8.75 2.95
C ALA A 42 5.77 -8.79 4.49
N THR A 43 6.89 -9.15 5.12
CA THR A 43 7.00 -9.15 6.59
C THR A 43 6.85 -7.75 7.20
N GLU A 44 7.39 -6.72 6.54
CA GLU A 44 7.22 -5.33 6.98
C GLU A 44 5.78 -4.85 6.85
N MET A 45 5.06 -5.27 5.82
CA MET A 45 3.63 -4.96 5.64
C MET A 45 2.77 -5.68 6.68
N GLU A 46 3.08 -6.92 7.01
CA GLU A 46 2.38 -7.70 8.03
C GLU A 46 2.57 -7.07 9.42
N ALA A 47 3.80 -6.70 9.76
CA ALA A 47 4.11 -5.98 11.00
C ALA A 47 3.45 -4.59 11.05
N ALA A 48 3.33 -3.89 9.91
CA ALA A 48 2.62 -2.63 9.83
C ALA A 48 1.11 -2.80 10.04
N ALA A 49 0.51 -3.87 9.50
CA ALA A 49 -0.90 -4.20 9.71
C ALA A 49 -1.20 -4.56 11.17
N GLU A 50 -0.31 -5.33 11.82
CA GLU A 50 -0.40 -5.64 13.26
C GLU A 50 -0.29 -4.37 14.11
N LYS A 51 0.67 -3.50 13.80
CA LYS A 51 0.85 -2.22 14.51
C LYS A 51 -0.34 -1.31 14.32
N LEU A 52 -0.95 -1.25 13.14
CA LEU A 52 -2.17 -0.50 12.89
C LEU A 52 -3.32 -1.06 13.74
N THR A 53 -3.48 -2.38 13.76
CA THR A 53 -4.50 -3.06 14.57
C THR A 53 -4.28 -2.80 16.07
N ALA A 54 -3.04 -2.89 16.55
CA ALA A 54 -2.69 -2.58 17.94
C ALA A 54 -2.96 -1.10 18.28
N THR A 55 -2.65 -0.18 17.35
CA THR A 55 -2.96 1.24 17.51
C THR A 55 -4.46 1.47 17.63
N LEU A 56 -5.26 0.84 16.78
CA LEU A 56 -6.73 0.91 16.82
C LEU A 56 -7.31 0.32 18.12
N LEU A 57 -6.73 -0.77 18.61
CA LEU A 57 -7.15 -1.39 19.88
C LEU A 57 -6.76 -0.52 21.08
N GLY A 58 -5.58 0.11 21.07
CA GLY A 58 -5.15 1.04 22.13
C GLY A 58 -5.97 2.33 22.19
N LEU A 59 -6.58 2.74 21.07
CA LEU A 59 -7.44 3.92 20.99
C LEU A 59 -8.84 3.70 21.63
N LYS A 60 -9.22 2.44 21.91
CA LYS A 60 -10.51 2.11 22.55
C LYS A 60 -10.66 2.67 23.96
N GLU A 61 -9.57 2.98 24.65
CA GLU A 61 -9.61 3.44 26.05
C GLU A 61 -9.88 4.96 26.18
N GLU A 62 -9.79 5.76 25.10
CA GLU A 62 -10.01 7.21 25.12
C GLU A 62 -11.37 7.67 24.55
N GLU A 63 -12.37 6.80 24.44
CA GLU A 63 -13.67 7.16 23.86
C GLU A 63 -14.46 8.17 24.69
N LYS A 64 -14.27 9.45 24.39
CA LYS A 64 -15.31 10.45 24.65
C LYS A 64 -16.40 10.26 23.59
N ARG A 65 -17.61 9.89 24.05
CA ARG A 65 -18.84 9.65 23.28
C ARG A 65 -19.05 10.72 22.21
N ILE A 66 -18.91 10.32 20.94
CA ILE A 66 -19.44 11.04 19.79
C ILE A 66 -20.72 10.30 19.42
N ASP A 67 -21.84 11.02 19.32
CA ASP A 67 -23.18 10.44 19.27
C ASP A 67 -23.53 9.97 17.85
N GLN A 68 -24.05 8.78 17.77
CA GLN A 68 -24.88 8.05 16.80
C GLN A 68 -24.79 8.25 15.26
N GLY A 69 -23.92 9.14 14.71
CA GLY A 69 -23.97 9.52 13.29
C GLY A 69 -23.57 8.45 12.27
N PHE A 70 -22.40 7.82 12.43
CA PHE A 70 -21.75 7.01 11.38
C PHE A 70 -22.53 5.79 10.91
N LEU A 71 -23.19 5.08 11.83
CA LEU A 71 -23.98 3.89 11.48
C LEU A 71 -25.30 4.21 10.77
N TYR A 72 -25.88 5.38 11.06
CA TYR A 72 -27.13 5.79 10.45
C TYR A 72 -26.99 5.99 8.95
N ASP A 73 -25.83 6.48 8.52
CA ASP A 73 -25.52 6.79 7.13
C ASP A 73 -24.81 5.64 6.37
N LYS A 74 -24.92 4.40 6.87
CA LYS A 74 -24.31 3.24 6.22
C LYS A 74 -24.74 3.12 4.76
N GLY A 75 -23.76 3.17 3.85
CA GLY A 75 -23.98 3.07 2.40
C GLY A 75 -24.23 4.39 1.69
N SER A 76 -24.33 5.52 2.42
CA SER A 76 -24.51 6.87 1.86
C SER A 76 -23.35 7.82 2.13
N HIS A 77 -22.27 7.34 2.74
CA HIS A 77 -21.06 8.15 2.91
C HIS A 77 -20.47 8.57 1.57
N PRO A 78 -20.08 9.83 1.40
CA PRO A 78 -19.40 10.27 0.20
C PRO A 78 -18.00 9.64 0.12
N PRO A 79 -17.48 9.39 -1.08
CA PRO A 79 -16.11 8.95 -1.23
C PRO A 79 -15.14 10.03 -0.72
N PRO A 80 -13.99 9.66 -0.11
CA PRO A 80 -13.04 10.61 0.42
C PRO A 80 -12.37 11.46 -0.67
N VAL A 81 -12.36 10.98 -1.90
CA VAL A 81 -11.85 11.69 -3.08
C VAL A 81 -12.68 11.32 -4.30
N ALA A 82 -12.90 12.29 -5.20
CA ALA A 82 -13.54 12.03 -6.47
C ALA A 82 -12.57 11.28 -7.39
N GLY A 83 -12.87 10.01 -7.69
CA GLY A 83 -11.99 9.15 -8.48
C GLY A 83 -12.64 7.83 -8.86
N ARG A 84 -11.87 6.98 -9.53
CA ARG A 84 -12.28 5.64 -9.93
C ARG A 84 -11.82 4.61 -8.91
N VAL A 85 -12.73 3.75 -8.45
CA VAL A 85 -12.34 2.60 -7.61
C VAL A 85 -11.59 1.58 -8.47
N ILE A 86 -10.33 1.32 -8.12
CA ILE A 86 -9.43 0.39 -8.84
C ILE A 86 -9.23 -0.94 -8.09
N ALA A 87 -9.52 -0.98 -6.79
CA ALA A 87 -9.60 -2.22 -6.03
C ALA A 87 -10.72 -2.13 -4.99
N ARG A 88 -11.44 -3.23 -4.79
CA ARG A 88 -12.56 -3.32 -3.85
C ARG A 88 -12.16 -4.13 -2.62
N PHE A 89 -12.89 -3.93 -1.54
CA PHE A 89 -12.71 -4.73 -0.33
C PHE A 89 -12.86 -6.23 -0.64
N ASN A 90 -11.96 -7.03 -0.11
CA ASN A 90 -11.88 -8.48 -0.29
C ASN A 90 -11.66 -8.95 -1.75
N GLU A 91 -11.19 -8.06 -2.62
CA GLU A 91 -10.80 -8.38 -3.98
C GLU A 91 -9.33 -8.87 -4.00
N GLU A 92 -9.08 -9.96 -4.71
CA GLU A 92 -7.72 -10.43 -4.94
C GLU A 92 -7.06 -9.57 -6.03
N THR A 93 -5.97 -8.95 -5.67
CA THR A 93 -5.15 -8.13 -6.58
C THR A 93 -3.79 -8.77 -6.75
N THR A 94 -3.34 -8.88 -8.00
CA THR A 94 -2.00 -9.38 -8.32
C THR A 94 -1.15 -8.22 -8.80
N ASN A 95 0.00 -8.01 -8.16
CA ASN A 95 0.93 -6.94 -8.55
C ASN A 95 1.75 -7.34 -9.78
N LEU A 96 2.54 -6.39 -10.32
CA LEU A 96 3.43 -6.60 -11.48
C LEU A 96 4.45 -7.73 -11.30
N LEU A 97 4.65 -8.20 -10.07
CA LEU A 97 5.57 -9.26 -9.69
C LEU A 97 4.87 -10.62 -9.52
N GLY A 98 3.57 -10.69 -9.84
CA GLY A 98 2.77 -11.91 -9.71
C GLY A 98 2.40 -12.29 -8.28
N ILE A 99 2.56 -11.36 -7.31
CA ILE A 99 2.17 -11.61 -5.92
C ILE A 99 0.71 -11.23 -5.74
N SER A 100 -0.12 -12.21 -5.40
CA SER A 100 -1.52 -11.99 -5.08
C SER A 100 -1.69 -11.54 -3.63
N SER A 101 -2.55 -10.55 -3.42
CA SER A 101 -2.96 -10.08 -2.10
C SER A 101 -4.45 -9.76 -2.06
N ILE A 102 -5.07 -9.94 -0.90
CA ILE A 102 -6.47 -9.58 -0.71
C ILE A 102 -6.55 -8.15 -0.19
N SER A 103 -7.28 -7.29 -0.91
CA SER A 103 -7.49 -5.91 -0.51
C SER A 103 -8.34 -5.82 0.76
N LYS A 104 -7.81 -5.15 1.80
CA LYS A 104 -8.52 -4.92 3.08
C LYS A 104 -9.30 -3.60 3.12
N GLY A 105 -9.42 -2.94 1.98
CA GLY A 105 -10.12 -1.66 1.83
C GLY A 105 -10.48 -1.42 0.38
N ILE A 106 -10.77 -0.17 0.05
CA ILE A 106 -10.96 0.28 -1.33
C ILE A 106 -9.74 1.11 -1.76
N ALA A 107 -9.31 0.94 -3.01
CA ALA A 107 -8.34 1.83 -3.61
C ALA A 107 -9.04 2.72 -4.64
N ILE A 108 -8.81 4.02 -4.55
CA ILE A 108 -9.41 5.03 -5.43
C ILE A 108 -8.28 5.70 -6.19
N ASP A 109 -8.35 5.65 -7.51
CA ASP A 109 -7.47 6.36 -8.41
C ASP A 109 -8.08 7.74 -8.72
N ALA A 110 -7.32 8.79 -8.45
CA ALA A 110 -7.72 10.17 -8.71
C ALA A 110 -6.49 11.01 -9.13
N PRO A 111 -6.65 12.17 -9.75
CA PRO A 111 -5.53 13.03 -10.12
C PRO A 111 -4.65 13.40 -8.90
N ILE A 112 -3.32 13.36 -9.08
CA ILE A 112 -2.37 13.83 -8.06
C ILE A 112 -2.71 15.28 -7.69
N GLY A 113 -2.62 15.61 -6.41
CA GLY A 113 -3.00 16.92 -5.89
C GLY A 113 -4.51 17.07 -5.58
N SER A 114 -5.33 16.03 -5.84
CA SER A 114 -6.74 16.05 -5.45
C SER A 114 -6.89 16.16 -3.93
N THR A 115 -7.87 16.95 -3.49
CA THR A 115 -8.18 17.09 -2.07
C THR A 115 -8.87 15.84 -1.56
N VAL A 116 -8.36 15.32 -0.45
CA VAL A 116 -8.92 14.18 0.27
C VAL A 116 -9.72 14.70 1.45
N LYS A 117 -10.97 14.21 1.59
CA LYS A 117 -11.94 14.70 2.58
C LYS A 117 -12.34 13.63 3.57
N ALA A 118 -12.70 14.06 4.78
CA ALA A 118 -13.31 13.19 5.77
C ALA A 118 -14.66 12.68 5.28
N VAL A 119 -14.88 11.38 5.39
CA VAL A 119 -16.13 10.73 4.94
C VAL A 119 -17.31 11.03 5.85
N ASP A 120 -17.00 11.33 7.13
CA ASP A 120 -17.98 11.74 8.12
C ASP A 120 -17.33 12.57 9.24
N GLU A 121 -18.13 13.11 10.15
CA GLU A 121 -17.64 13.80 11.34
C GLU A 121 -16.86 12.86 12.26
N GLY A 122 -15.95 13.43 13.05
CA GLY A 122 -15.17 12.64 14.00
C GLY A 122 -14.01 13.40 14.61
N VAL A 123 -13.15 12.66 15.30
CA VAL A 123 -11.90 13.17 15.87
C VAL A 123 -10.73 12.43 15.24
N VAL A 124 -9.73 13.18 14.80
CA VAL A 124 -8.50 12.63 14.24
C VAL A 124 -7.71 11.94 15.36
N GLN A 125 -7.64 10.62 15.30
CA GLN A 125 -6.90 9.81 16.27
C GLN A 125 -5.43 9.66 15.89
N TYR A 126 -5.16 9.69 14.59
CA TYR A 126 -3.80 9.59 14.07
C TYR A 126 -3.66 10.46 12.83
N SER A 127 -2.56 11.18 12.73
CA SER A 127 -2.14 11.91 11.54
C SER A 127 -0.62 11.83 11.46
N GLY A 128 -0.09 11.15 10.44
CA GLY A 128 1.35 10.95 10.30
C GLY A 128 1.73 9.88 9.30
N TYR A 129 3.02 9.62 9.19
CA TYR A 129 3.55 8.58 8.32
C TYR A 129 3.46 7.20 8.98
N LEU A 130 2.80 6.27 8.32
CA LEU A 130 2.69 4.88 8.75
C LEU A 130 3.42 4.00 7.73
N ARG A 131 4.39 3.23 8.20
CA ARG A 131 5.19 2.35 7.34
C ARG A 131 4.29 1.35 6.61
N GLY A 132 4.46 1.23 5.29
CA GLY A 132 3.62 0.40 4.44
C GLY A 132 2.33 1.07 3.94
N TYR A 133 1.88 2.14 4.60
CA TYR A 133 0.66 2.89 4.24
C TYR A 133 0.95 4.32 3.79
N GLY A 134 2.16 4.85 4.03
CA GLY A 134 2.49 6.24 3.73
C GLY A 134 1.83 7.23 4.71
N ASN A 135 1.66 8.47 4.29
CA ASN A 135 0.95 9.45 5.10
C ASN A 135 -0.50 9.04 5.26
N THR A 136 -0.94 8.93 6.51
CA THR A 136 -2.21 8.33 6.91
C THR A 136 -2.92 9.19 7.93
N VAL A 137 -4.23 9.32 7.76
CA VAL A 137 -5.14 9.90 8.75
C VAL A 137 -6.11 8.81 9.20
N ILE A 138 -6.30 8.70 10.51
CA ILE A 138 -7.33 7.85 11.12
C ILE A 138 -8.29 8.76 11.85
N VAL A 139 -9.56 8.72 11.45
CA VAL A 139 -10.64 9.47 12.11
C VAL A 139 -11.52 8.50 12.88
N ASN A 140 -11.73 8.79 14.15
CA ASN A 140 -12.68 8.09 15.01
C ASN A 140 -14.04 8.77 14.88
N HIS A 141 -15.02 8.03 14.40
CA HIS A 141 -16.42 8.46 14.22
C HIS A 141 -17.32 8.07 15.40
N GLY A 142 -16.74 7.56 16.51
CA GLY A 142 -17.50 7.02 17.64
C GLY A 142 -17.93 5.57 17.43
N HIS A 143 -18.46 4.96 18.51
CA HIS A 143 -18.99 3.58 18.50
C HIS A 143 -18.04 2.53 17.89
N GLN A 144 -16.72 2.72 18.02
CA GLN A 144 -15.66 1.84 17.47
C GLN A 144 -15.60 1.85 15.92
N TYR A 145 -16.13 2.88 15.27
CA TYR A 145 -15.99 3.09 13.82
C TYR A 145 -14.87 4.06 13.50
N TYR A 146 -14.00 3.63 12.60
CA TYR A 146 -12.84 4.40 12.18
C TYR A 146 -12.77 4.43 10.67
N SER A 147 -12.47 5.59 10.09
CA SER A 147 -12.01 5.65 8.71
C SER A 147 -10.49 5.78 8.68
N ILE A 148 -9.84 5.04 7.79
CA ILE A 148 -8.40 5.05 7.58
C ILE A 148 -8.16 5.47 6.15
N THR A 149 -7.54 6.63 5.96
CA THR A 149 -7.19 7.16 4.65
C THR A 149 -5.68 7.29 4.56
N SER A 150 -5.09 6.65 3.58
CA SER A 150 -3.64 6.48 3.44
C SER A 150 -3.14 6.92 2.07
N ARG A 151 -1.80 6.97 1.88
CA ARG A 151 -1.11 7.34 0.64
C ARG A 151 -1.33 8.79 0.22
N MET A 152 -1.45 9.68 1.18
CA MET A 152 -1.50 11.11 0.94
C MET A 152 -0.09 11.67 0.78
N GLU A 153 0.07 12.69 -0.05
CA GLU A 153 1.31 13.46 -0.17
C GLU A 153 1.49 14.37 1.04
N ARG A 154 0.41 15.03 1.43
CA ARG A 154 0.41 15.99 2.53
C ARG A 154 -0.81 15.81 3.41
N LEU A 155 -0.59 15.89 4.72
CA LEU A 155 -1.64 15.88 5.74
C LEU A 155 -2.04 17.32 6.05
N LEU A 156 -3.34 17.57 6.21
CA LEU A 156 -3.91 18.90 6.49
C LEU A 156 -4.52 18.98 7.90
N VAL A 157 -4.52 17.88 8.64
CA VAL A 157 -5.11 17.79 9.98
C VAL A 157 -4.13 17.16 10.95
N GLU A 158 -4.30 17.46 12.23
CA GLU A 158 -3.45 16.97 13.31
C GLU A 158 -4.23 16.04 14.25
N LYS A 159 -3.50 15.19 15.01
CA LYS A 159 -4.09 14.33 16.04
C LYS A 159 -4.86 15.17 17.07
N GLY A 160 -6.07 14.75 17.42
CA GLY A 160 -6.97 15.43 18.35
C GLY A 160 -7.87 16.47 17.70
N GLN A 161 -7.65 16.83 16.45
CA GLN A 161 -8.50 17.79 15.74
C GLN A 161 -9.88 17.18 15.46
N ARG A 162 -10.95 17.96 15.67
CA ARG A 162 -12.30 17.60 15.25
C ARG A 162 -12.47 17.94 13.78
N VAL A 163 -13.10 17.04 13.05
CA VAL A 163 -13.41 17.19 11.62
C VAL A 163 -14.89 16.93 11.39
N ASP A 164 -15.48 17.69 10.49
CA ASP A 164 -16.83 17.47 10.00
C ASP A 164 -16.79 16.68 8.68
N ARG A 165 -17.92 16.09 8.27
CA ARG A 165 -18.05 15.47 6.95
C ARG A 165 -17.64 16.44 5.85
N GLY A 166 -16.74 16.02 4.96
CA GLY A 166 -16.22 16.85 3.87
C GLY A 166 -15.06 17.76 4.25
N THR A 167 -14.62 17.81 5.52
CA THR A 167 -13.41 18.51 5.91
C THR A 167 -12.20 17.97 5.17
N GLU A 168 -11.35 18.84 4.66
CA GLU A 168 -10.11 18.50 3.96
C GLU A 168 -9.09 17.93 4.95
N ILE A 169 -8.73 16.66 4.79
CA ILE A 169 -7.80 15.96 5.68
C ILE A 169 -6.41 15.74 5.07
N GLY A 170 -6.30 15.89 3.76
CA GLY A 170 -5.01 15.76 3.06
C GLY A 170 -5.10 16.00 1.58
N ILE A 171 -3.96 15.90 0.93
CA ILE A 171 -3.80 16.01 -0.51
C ILE A 171 -3.33 14.66 -1.03
N MET A 172 -3.96 14.17 -2.09
CA MET A 172 -3.59 12.94 -2.74
C MET A 172 -2.22 13.07 -3.39
N GLY A 173 -1.38 12.09 -3.21
CA GLY A 173 -0.06 12.02 -3.79
C GLY A 173 0.25 10.62 -4.31
N GLU A 174 1.42 10.54 -4.91
CA GLU A 174 1.99 9.30 -5.39
C GLU A 174 2.87 8.64 -4.30
N THR A 175 2.51 8.75 -3.01
CA THR A 175 3.27 8.07 -1.96
C THR A 175 3.13 6.56 -2.12
N ALA A 176 3.65 6.12 -3.27
CA ALA A 176 3.67 4.75 -3.70
C ALA A 176 4.57 3.93 -2.78
N THR A 177 4.00 2.95 -2.19
CA THR A 177 4.75 1.75 -1.88
C THR A 177 5.10 1.08 -3.22
N LEU A 178 6.32 0.55 -3.36
CA LEU A 178 6.82 -0.24 -4.49
C LEU A 178 5.94 -1.46 -4.86
N LEU A 179 4.74 -1.57 -4.31
CA LEU A 179 3.85 -2.74 -4.34
C LEU A 179 2.45 -2.44 -4.89
N THR A 180 2.22 -1.30 -5.53
CA THR A 180 0.97 -1.06 -6.24
C THR A 180 1.07 -1.50 -7.69
N PRO A 181 0.01 -2.12 -8.24
CA PRO A 181 -0.08 -2.45 -9.64
C PRO A 181 -0.02 -1.22 -10.53
#